data_4776cafee2d57de36b92a59c44087186
#
_entry.id   4776cafee2d57de36b92a59c44087186
#
_cell.length_a   1.000
_cell.length_b   1.000
_cell.length_c   1.000
_cell.angle_alpha   90.00
_cell.angle_beta   90.00
_cell.angle_gamma   90.00
#
_symmetry.space_group_name_H-M   'P 1'
#
loop_
_entity.id
_entity.type
_entity.pdbx_description
1 polymer ?
#
loop_
_entity_poly.entity_id
_entity_poly.type
_entity_poly.pdbx_seq_one_letter_code
_entity_poly.pdbx_strand_id
1 'polypeptide(L)'
;MGYDPELKYSLPYTWGTVGILYNTTLVDEPIDEWSDLWDAKYTDEILMQDSVRDAFMVALKLLGYSSNSTNEAELQEAKEALIQQKPIVQAYVVDQVRDKMISGEAAIGVIYSGEALYTQYENPDLEYVVPKEGSNVWQDSWVIPKNAKHVENAEKFLDFLCRPDIAVMNFEYITYSIPNTTAIEMLDEEMQNSEVAFPNLENYELEVYQYLGEDMDTLYSNLWKQVKSH
;
A
#
# COMPACT_ATOMS: atom_id res chain seq x y z
N MET A 1 10.88 2.22 11.91
CA MET A 1 9.56 2.74 12.29
C MET A 1 9.47 2.79 13.79
N GLY A 2 8.89 3.84 14.38
CA GLY A 2 9.21 4.22 15.76
C GLY A 2 8.22 3.85 16.86
N TYR A 3 7.21 3.00 16.63
CA TYR A 3 6.20 2.73 17.66
C TYR A 3 6.60 1.71 18.73
N ASP A 4 7.57 0.85 18.47
CA ASP A 4 8.15 -0.13 19.44
C ASP A 4 9.66 -0.33 19.20
N PRO A 5 10.47 0.73 19.43
CA PRO A 5 11.89 0.71 19.07
C PRO A 5 12.72 -0.31 19.86
N GLU A 6 12.20 -0.77 21.01
CA GLU A 6 12.86 -1.79 21.85
C GLU A 6 12.36 -3.21 21.53
N LEU A 7 11.46 -3.38 20.56
CA LEU A 7 10.83 -4.65 20.19
C LEU A 7 10.24 -5.41 21.41
N LYS A 8 9.64 -4.66 22.32
CA LYS A 8 9.13 -5.21 23.58
C LYS A 8 7.76 -5.86 23.44
N TYR A 9 6.94 -5.37 22.51
CA TYR A 9 5.53 -5.75 22.36
C TYR A 9 5.22 -6.35 21.01
N SER A 10 6.08 -6.11 20.03
CA SER A 10 5.85 -6.49 18.63
C SER A 10 7.15 -6.87 17.93
N LEU A 11 7.05 -7.78 16.98
CA LEU A 11 8.14 -8.17 16.09
C LEU A 11 7.75 -7.75 14.66
N PRO A 12 8.51 -6.85 14.00
CA PRO A 12 8.27 -6.51 12.60
C PRO A 12 8.32 -7.75 11.72
N TYR A 13 7.37 -7.85 10.80
CA TYR A 13 7.24 -8.98 9.89
C TYR A 13 7.46 -8.57 8.44
N THR A 14 6.59 -7.71 7.93
CA THR A 14 6.65 -7.17 6.58
C THR A 14 6.35 -5.69 6.59
N TRP A 15 6.68 -5.01 5.51
CA TRP A 15 6.33 -3.63 5.29
C TRP A 15 6.12 -3.35 3.81
N GLY A 16 5.58 -2.22 3.47
CA GLY A 16 5.38 -1.83 2.09
C GLY A 16 4.82 -0.42 1.97
N THR A 17 4.64 -0.01 0.74
CA THR A 17 4.03 1.26 0.35
C THR A 17 2.74 1.02 -0.41
N VAL A 18 1.88 2.04 -0.49
CA VAL A 18 0.79 2.12 -1.45
C VAL A 18 1.26 2.95 -2.64
N GLY A 19 0.98 2.51 -3.85
CA GLY A 19 1.39 3.23 -5.05
C GLY A 19 0.47 2.93 -6.22
N ILE A 20 0.93 3.33 -7.39
CA ILE A 20 0.25 3.10 -8.66
C ILE A 20 0.99 2.02 -9.43
N LEU A 21 0.27 1.01 -9.88
CA LEU A 21 0.71 0.04 -10.87
C LEU A 21 0.06 0.41 -12.21
N TYR A 22 0.84 0.49 -13.27
CA TYR A 22 0.32 0.81 -14.58
C TYR A 22 0.93 -0.09 -15.67
N ASN A 23 0.17 -0.29 -16.74
CA ASN A 23 0.61 -1.08 -17.88
C ASN A 23 1.23 -0.16 -18.93
N THR A 24 2.54 -0.29 -19.13
CA THR A 24 3.33 0.54 -20.04
C THR A 24 2.91 0.44 -21.52
N THR A 25 2.16 -0.59 -21.88
CA THR A 25 1.62 -0.78 -23.24
C THR A 25 0.24 -0.14 -23.43
N LEU A 26 -0.43 0.28 -22.34
CA LEU A 26 -1.76 0.87 -22.35
C LEU A 26 -1.76 2.36 -21.97
N VAL A 27 -0.65 2.87 -21.45
CA VAL A 27 -0.49 4.31 -21.14
C VAL A 27 0.49 4.95 -22.12
N ASP A 28 0.22 6.19 -22.52
CA ASP A 28 1.06 6.91 -23.50
C ASP A 28 2.28 7.58 -22.86
N GLU A 29 2.22 7.87 -21.55
CA GLU A 29 3.24 8.58 -20.78
C GLU A 29 3.42 7.89 -19.42
N PRO A 30 4.63 7.97 -18.81
CA PRO A 30 4.84 7.45 -17.46
C PRO A 30 3.88 8.07 -16.45
N ILE A 31 3.35 7.24 -15.55
CA ILE A 31 2.48 7.64 -14.45
C ILE A 31 3.36 7.90 -13.23
N ASP A 32 3.29 9.10 -12.62
CA ASP A 32 4.10 9.43 -11.44
C ASP A 32 3.42 10.35 -10.42
N GLU A 33 2.14 10.72 -10.68
CA GLU A 33 1.33 11.56 -9.81
C GLU A 33 0.01 10.90 -9.45
N TRP A 34 -0.56 11.24 -8.28
CA TRP A 34 -1.93 10.84 -7.96
C TRP A 34 -2.96 11.47 -8.91
N SER A 35 -2.66 12.64 -9.47
CA SER A 35 -3.53 13.33 -10.44
C SER A 35 -3.80 12.52 -11.71
N ASP A 36 -2.93 11.60 -12.09
CA ASP A 36 -3.10 10.72 -13.25
C ASP A 36 -4.36 9.84 -13.12
N LEU A 37 -4.76 9.54 -11.88
CA LEU A 37 -6.00 8.79 -11.60
C LEU A 37 -7.28 9.62 -11.82
N TRP A 38 -7.18 10.91 -12.15
CA TRP A 38 -8.30 11.80 -12.50
C TRP A 38 -8.31 12.16 -13.99
N ASP A 39 -7.38 11.62 -14.78
CA ASP A 39 -7.36 11.87 -16.22
C ASP A 39 -8.46 11.09 -16.94
N ALA A 40 -9.41 11.81 -17.55
CA ALA A 40 -10.53 11.22 -18.26
C ALA A 40 -10.13 10.34 -19.47
N LYS A 41 -8.87 10.44 -19.96
CA LYS A 41 -8.38 9.55 -21.01
C LYS A 41 -8.36 8.07 -20.58
N TYR A 42 -8.28 7.81 -19.26
CA TYR A 42 -8.27 6.46 -18.67
C TYR A 42 -9.66 6.03 -18.14
N THR A 43 -10.76 6.62 -18.65
CA THR A 43 -12.12 6.24 -18.26
C THR A 43 -12.35 4.74 -18.44
N ASP A 44 -12.88 4.08 -17.40
CA ASP A 44 -13.08 2.61 -17.30
C ASP A 44 -11.77 1.77 -17.33
N GLU A 45 -10.61 2.42 -17.10
CA GLU A 45 -9.30 1.78 -17.08
C GLU A 45 -8.59 1.94 -15.73
N ILE A 46 -9.25 2.50 -14.72
CA ILE A 46 -8.69 2.81 -13.42
C ILE A 46 -9.29 1.89 -12.34
N LEU A 47 -8.42 1.24 -11.57
CA LEU A 47 -8.79 0.46 -10.38
C LEU A 47 -8.41 1.24 -9.12
N MET A 48 -9.40 1.56 -8.28
CA MET A 48 -9.18 2.21 -7.00
C MET A 48 -9.30 1.22 -5.84
N GLN A 49 -8.67 1.54 -4.70
CA GLN A 49 -8.76 0.75 -3.48
C GLN A 49 -10.16 0.84 -2.85
N ASP A 50 -10.76 -0.32 -2.52
CA ASP A 50 -11.97 -0.40 -1.70
C ASP A 50 -11.60 -0.45 -0.20
N SER A 51 -10.70 0.43 0.20
CA SER A 51 -10.27 0.67 1.57
C SER A 51 -10.48 2.15 1.89
N VAL A 52 -11.18 2.42 3.00
CA VAL A 52 -11.53 3.80 3.39
C VAL A 52 -10.28 4.68 3.52
N ARG A 53 -9.29 4.19 4.28
CA ARG A 53 -8.08 4.97 4.55
C ARG A 53 -7.21 5.14 3.31
N ASP A 54 -7.07 4.11 2.47
CA ASP A 54 -6.25 4.18 1.25
C ASP A 54 -6.91 5.06 0.18
N ALA A 55 -8.22 4.93 -0.04
CA ALA A 55 -8.93 5.79 -0.99
C ALA A 55 -8.85 7.28 -0.57
N PHE A 56 -9.06 7.57 0.73
CA PHE A 56 -8.91 8.93 1.24
C PHE A 56 -7.45 9.42 1.21
N MET A 57 -6.47 8.55 1.48
CA MET A 57 -5.06 8.89 1.37
C MET A 57 -4.71 9.40 -0.03
N VAL A 58 -5.14 8.68 -1.07
CA VAL A 58 -4.92 9.09 -2.47
C VAL A 58 -5.47 10.50 -2.72
N ALA A 59 -6.73 10.77 -2.32
CA ALA A 59 -7.34 12.09 -2.52
C ALA A 59 -6.70 13.18 -1.65
N LEU A 60 -6.34 12.87 -0.40
CA LEU A 60 -5.69 13.82 0.49
C LEU A 60 -4.29 14.19 -0.03
N LYS A 61 -3.51 13.22 -0.49
CA LYS A 61 -2.19 13.48 -1.08
C LYS A 61 -2.28 14.27 -2.37
N LEU A 62 -3.23 13.97 -3.25
CA LEU A 62 -3.54 14.78 -4.43
C LEU A 62 -3.78 16.26 -4.08
N LEU A 63 -4.46 16.52 -2.95
CA LEU A 63 -4.78 17.88 -2.48
C LEU A 63 -3.65 18.51 -1.64
N GLY A 64 -2.55 17.81 -1.40
CA GLY A 64 -1.43 18.29 -0.59
C GLY A 64 -1.67 18.22 0.93
N TYR A 65 -2.60 17.37 1.37
CA TYR A 65 -2.93 17.16 2.78
C TYR A 65 -2.25 15.92 3.37
N SER A 66 -2.19 15.86 4.70
CA SER A 66 -1.74 14.66 5.41
C SER A 66 -2.73 13.51 5.24
N SER A 67 -2.23 12.28 5.04
CA SER A 67 -3.03 11.05 5.07
C SER A 67 -3.65 10.77 6.46
N ASN A 68 -3.20 11.49 7.49
CA ASN A 68 -3.72 11.45 8.85
C ASN A 68 -4.55 12.70 9.20
N SER A 69 -5.06 13.44 8.21
CA SER A 69 -5.87 14.63 8.48
C SER A 69 -7.08 14.31 9.37
N THR A 70 -7.30 15.18 10.37
CA THR A 70 -8.49 15.22 11.21
C THR A 70 -9.32 16.49 10.97
N ASN A 71 -8.94 17.27 9.97
CA ASN A 71 -9.64 18.49 9.58
C ASN A 71 -10.85 18.13 8.69
N GLU A 72 -12.05 18.37 9.21
CA GLU A 72 -13.28 18.03 8.50
C GLU A 72 -13.40 18.71 7.12
N ALA A 73 -12.88 19.94 6.95
CA ALA A 73 -12.91 20.64 5.67
C ALA A 73 -12.03 19.91 4.63
N GLU A 74 -10.82 19.50 4.99
CA GLU A 74 -9.92 18.72 4.12
C GLU A 74 -10.55 17.37 3.73
N LEU A 75 -11.22 16.71 4.68
CA LEU A 75 -11.91 15.45 4.42
C LEU A 75 -13.13 15.62 3.49
N GLN A 76 -13.84 16.76 3.59
CA GLN A 76 -14.91 17.07 2.64
C GLN A 76 -14.35 17.33 1.23
N GLU A 77 -13.24 18.06 1.09
CA GLU A 77 -12.58 18.28 -0.19
C GLU A 77 -12.09 16.95 -0.81
N ALA A 78 -11.47 16.08 0.00
CA ALA A 78 -11.05 14.75 -0.46
C ALA A 78 -12.23 13.89 -0.91
N LYS A 79 -13.35 13.92 -0.18
CA LYS A 79 -14.60 13.26 -0.59
C LYS A 79 -15.11 13.78 -1.93
N GLU A 80 -15.16 15.11 -2.13
CA GLU A 80 -15.60 15.69 -3.40
C GLU A 80 -14.68 15.30 -4.55
N ALA A 81 -13.36 15.26 -4.33
CA ALA A 81 -12.41 14.77 -5.33
C ALA A 81 -12.69 13.32 -5.72
N LEU A 82 -12.93 12.43 -4.75
CA LEU A 82 -13.29 11.03 -5.02
C LEU A 82 -14.63 10.87 -5.76
N ILE A 83 -15.63 11.72 -5.44
CA ILE A 83 -16.90 11.75 -6.17
C ILE A 83 -16.68 12.18 -7.62
N GLN A 84 -15.83 13.18 -7.87
CA GLN A 84 -15.49 13.62 -9.23
C GLN A 84 -14.73 12.54 -10.02
N GLN A 85 -13.88 11.75 -9.37
CA GLN A 85 -13.17 10.65 -9.99
C GLN A 85 -14.08 9.47 -10.34
N LYS A 86 -15.08 9.20 -9.52
CA LYS A 86 -15.90 7.99 -9.62
C LYS A 86 -16.44 7.64 -11.01
N PRO A 87 -16.90 8.59 -11.84
CA PRO A 87 -17.40 8.28 -13.18
C PRO A 87 -16.38 7.68 -14.15
N ILE A 88 -15.06 7.81 -13.86
CA ILE A 88 -13.99 7.27 -14.70
C ILE A 88 -13.35 6.01 -14.11
N VAL A 89 -13.69 5.66 -12.87
CA VAL A 89 -13.18 4.46 -12.18
C VAL A 89 -13.92 3.22 -12.66
N GLN A 90 -13.19 2.23 -13.16
CA GLN A 90 -13.74 0.93 -13.56
C GLN A 90 -14.31 0.18 -12.36
N ALA A 91 -13.52 0.07 -11.29
CA ALA A 91 -13.94 -0.64 -10.09
C ALA A 91 -13.16 -0.20 -8.84
N TYR A 92 -13.82 -0.34 -7.69
CA TYR A 92 -13.18 -0.30 -6.37
C TYR A 92 -12.90 -1.73 -5.93
N VAL A 93 -11.64 -2.09 -5.76
CA VAL A 93 -11.16 -3.46 -5.50
C VAL A 93 -10.07 -3.46 -4.42
N VAL A 94 -9.77 -4.62 -3.85
CA VAL A 94 -8.60 -4.84 -3.00
C VAL A 94 -7.71 -5.87 -3.70
N ASP A 95 -7.83 -7.15 -3.40
CA ASP A 95 -6.96 -8.20 -3.94
C ASP A 95 -7.17 -8.42 -5.45
N GLN A 96 -8.38 -8.13 -5.97
CA GLN A 96 -8.72 -8.30 -7.39
C GLN A 96 -7.93 -7.38 -8.33
N VAL A 97 -7.31 -6.30 -7.81
CA VAL A 97 -6.45 -5.42 -8.62
C VAL A 97 -5.35 -6.22 -9.29
N ARG A 98 -4.77 -7.18 -8.58
CA ARG A 98 -3.70 -8.04 -9.07
C ARG A 98 -4.10 -8.78 -10.36
N ASP A 99 -5.16 -9.57 -10.28
CA ASP A 99 -5.59 -10.40 -11.40
C ASP A 99 -6.03 -9.56 -12.61
N LYS A 100 -6.69 -8.43 -12.36
CA LYS A 100 -7.12 -7.49 -13.42
C LYS A 100 -5.96 -6.82 -14.13
N MET A 101 -4.93 -6.41 -13.39
CA MET A 101 -3.73 -5.81 -13.99
C MET A 101 -2.91 -6.84 -14.75
N ILE A 102 -2.76 -8.05 -14.22
CA ILE A 102 -2.06 -9.16 -14.92
C ILE A 102 -2.74 -9.47 -16.26
N SER A 103 -4.07 -9.52 -16.29
CA SER A 103 -4.85 -9.82 -17.50
C SER A 103 -4.96 -8.66 -18.48
N GLY A 104 -4.56 -7.44 -18.10
CA GLY A 104 -4.70 -6.24 -18.92
C GLY A 104 -6.15 -5.74 -19.01
N GLU A 105 -6.99 -6.04 -18.02
CA GLU A 105 -8.37 -5.55 -17.93
C GLU A 105 -8.46 -4.06 -17.51
N ALA A 106 -7.36 -3.48 -17.04
CA ALA A 106 -7.25 -2.08 -16.68
C ALA A 106 -5.83 -1.57 -16.99
N ALA A 107 -5.71 -0.27 -17.25
CA ALA A 107 -4.43 0.36 -17.53
C ALA A 107 -3.68 0.79 -16.25
N ILE A 108 -4.42 1.18 -15.20
CA ILE A 108 -3.86 1.77 -13.99
C ILE A 108 -4.59 1.22 -12.76
N GLY A 109 -3.84 0.90 -11.70
CA GLY A 109 -4.42 0.43 -10.44
C GLY A 109 -3.68 0.93 -9.21
N VAL A 110 -4.41 1.32 -8.18
CA VAL A 110 -3.84 1.59 -6.85
C VAL A 110 -3.62 0.26 -6.13
N ILE A 111 -2.38 0.00 -5.69
CA ILE A 111 -1.97 -1.31 -5.20
C ILE A 111 -0.91 -1.19 -4.09
N TYR A 112 -0.76 -2.23 -3.29
CA TYR A 112 0.35 -2.37 -2.34
C TYR A 112 1.60 -2.89 -3.04
N SER A 113 2.79 -2.42 -2.62
CA SER A 113 4.07 -2.72 -3.28
C SER A 113 4.37 -4.23 -3.41
N GLY A 114 4.03 -5.05 -2.40
CA GLY A 114 4.23 -6.49 -2.49
C GLY A 114 3.36 -7.15 -3.55
N GLU A 115 2.09 -6.76 -3.65
CA GLU A 115 1.21 -7.22 -4.71
C GLU A 115 1.68 -6.72 -6.08
N ALA A 116 2.22 -5.49 -6.16
CA ALA A 116 2.80 -4.96 -7.39
C ALA A 116 4.01 -5.79 -7.84
N LEU A 117 4.90 -6.13 -6.93
CA LEU A 117 6.06 -7.00 -7.24
C LEU A 117 5.61 -8.36 -7.79
N TYR A 118 4.61 -8.99 -7.16
CA TYR A 118 4.04 -10.24 -7.67
C TYR A 118 3.46 -10.07 -9.07
N THR A 119 2.70 -9.00 -9.32
CA THR A 119 2.09 -8.77 -10.63
C THR A 119 3.12 -8.52 -11.73
N GLN A 120 4.26 -7.88 -11.42
CA GLN A 120 5.36 -7.68 -12.35
C GLN A 120 6.05 -8.99 -12.74
N TYR A 121 6.11 -9.99 -11.85
CA TYR A 121 6.59 -11.31 -12.22
C TYR A 121 5.69 -12.03 -13.24
N GLU A 122 4.38 -11.82 -13.12
CA GLU A 122 3.40 -12.45 -14.01
C GLU A 122 3.19 -11.66 -15.32
N ASN A 123 3.40 -10.34 -15.30
CA ASN A 123 3.28 -9.45 -16.45
C ASN A 123 4.38 -8.37 -16.44
N PRO A 124 5.46 -8.53 -17.21
CA PRO A 124 6.60 -7.61 -17.24
C PRO A 124 6.29 -6.24 -17.86
N ASP A 125 5.12 -6.05 -18.47
CA ASP A 125 4.68 -4.75 -18.98
C ASP A 125 4.15 -3.84 -17.88
N LEU A 126 4.08 -4.31 -16.62
CA LEU A 126 3.60 -3.55 -15.47
C LEU A 126 4.74 -2.84 -14.74
N GLU A 127 4.56 -1.57 -14.48
CA GLU A 127 5.46 -0.75 -13.66
C GLU A 127 4.75 -0.22 -12.41
N TYR A 128 5.48 -0.19 -11.30
CA TYR A 128 5.00 0.35 -10.03
C TYR A 128 5.74 1.63 -9.67
N VAL A 129 5.00 2.61 -9.18
CA VAL A 129 5.54 3.89 -8.72
C VAL A 129 4.89 4.32 -7.40
N VAL A 130 5.70 4.90 -6.51
CA VAL A 130 5.19 5.71 -5.40
C VAL A 130 5.07 7.14 -5.93
N PRO A 131 3.87 7.72 -5.99
CA PRO A 131 3.67 9.07 -6.54
C PRO A 131 4.44 10.15 -5.79
N LYS A 132 4.82 11.18 -6.51
CA LYS A 132 5.68 12.27 -6.02
C LYS A 132 5.06 13.12 -4.90
N GLU A 133 3.72 13.16 -4.80
CA GLU A 133 3.03 13.83 -3.69
C GLU A 133 3.14 13.05 -2.37
N GLY A 134 3.75 11.86 -2.43
CA GLY A 134 3.91 10.98 -1.28
C GLY A 134 2.78 9.98 -1.11
N SER A 135 2.91 9.11 -0.13
CA SER A 135 1.99 8.00 0.09
C SER A 135 1.99 7.49 1.52
N ASN A 136 1.30 6.36 1.73
CA ASN A 136 1.37 5.59 2.95
C ASN A 136 2.54 4.60 2.91
N VAL A 137 3.24 4.50 4.04
CA VAL A 137 4.12 3.36 4.36
C VAL A 137 3.55 2.64 5.57
N TRP A 138 3.45 1.33 5.49
CA TRP A 138 2.88 0.50 6.56
C TRP A 138 3.84 -0.61 6.97
N GLN A 139 3.62 -1.16 8.15
CA GLN A 139 4.37 -2.29 8.68
C GLN A 139 3.44 -3.23 9.41
N ASP A 140 3.50 -4.49 9.04
CA ASP A 140 2.88 -5.57 9.80
C ASP A 140 3.82 -6.10 10.87
N SER A 141 3.26 -6.52 11.98
CA SER A 141 4.03 -7.02 13.11
C SER A 141 3.32 -8.16 13.80
N TRP A 142 4.10 -9.13 14.22
CA TRP A 142 3.65 -10.20 15.11
C TRP A 142 3.53 -9.69 16.54
N VAL A 143 2.47 -10.07 17.21
CA VAL A 143 2.24 -9.79 18.63
C VAL A 143 1.74 -11.03 19.35
N ILE A 144 2.10 -11.18 20.63
CA ILE A 144 1.58 -12.24 21.48
C ILE A 144 0.52 -11.63 22.41
N PRO A 145 -0.76 -11.99 22.28
CA PRO A 145 -1.82 -11.46 23.13
C PRO A 145 -1.57 -11.74 24.63
N LYS A 146 -1.95 -10.80 25.49
CA LYS A 146 -1.73 -10.87 26.96
C LYS A 146 -2.22 -12.19 27.58
N ASN A 147 -3.28 -12.80 27.05
CA ASN A 147 -3.90 -14.01 27.58
C ASN A 147 -3.54 -15.28 26.78
N ALA A 148 -2.47 -15.23 25.98
CA ALA A 148 -1.99 -16.40 25.24
C ALA A 148 -1.59 -17.52 26.19
N LYS A 149 -2.03 -18.75 25.89
CA LYS A 149 -1.78 -19.92 26.76
C LYS A 149 -0.44 -20.58 26.53
N HIS A 150 0.15 -20.37 25.36
CA HIS A 150 1.36 -21.04 24.91
C HIS A 150 2.42 -20.02 24.47
N VAL A 151 2.72 -19.03 25.35
CA VAL A 151 3.66 -17.93 25.07
C VAL A 151 5.02 -18.45 24.63
N GLU A 152 5.59 -19.40 25.37
CA GLU A 152 6.90 -19.98 25.04
C GLU A 152 6.95 -20.61 23.64
N ASN A 153 5.87 -21.27 23.21
CA ASN A 153 5.79 -21.83 21.85
C ASN A 153 5.65 -20.73 20.79
N ALA A 154 4.90 -19.65 21.10
CA ALA A 154 4.78 -18.50 20.22
C ALA A 154 6.14 -17.80 20.04
N GLU A 155 6.88 -17.57 21.12
CA GLU A 155 8.23 -16.99 21.09
C GLU A 155 9.18 -17.83 20.25
N LYS A 156 9.19 -19.17 20.42
CA LYS A 156 10.00 -20.09 19.60
C LYS A 156 9.62 -20.03 18.10
N PHE A 157 8.34 -19.86 17.82
CA PHE A 157 7.88 -19.72 16.44
C PHE A 157 8.32 -18.37 15.83
N LEU A 158 8.21 -17.29 16.60
CA LEU A 158 8.69 -15.98 16.17
C LEU A 158 10.21 -15.97 15.94
N ASP A 159 10.97 -16.60 16.84
CA ASP A 159 12.42 -16.77 16.69
C ASP A 159 12.77 -17.57 15.42
N PHE A 160 12.00 -18.63 15.12
CA PHE A 160 12.15 -19.38 13.88
C PHE A 160 11.90 -18.49 12.64
N LEU A 161 10.87 -17.63 12.66
CA LEU A 161 10.56 -16.71 11.55
C LEU A 161 11.64 -15.64 11.36
N CYS A 162 12.41 -15.29 12.40
CA CYS A 162 13.52 -14.35 12.32
C CYS A 162 14.79 -14.94 11.68
N ARG A 163 14.87 -16.25 11.46
CA ARG A 163 15.99 -16.85 10.76
C ARG A 163 16.10 -16.29 9.34
N PRO A 164 17.29 -15.87 8.89
CA PRO A 164 17.45 -15.26 7.57
C PRO A 164 16.97 -16.16 6.42
N ASP A 165 17.28 -17.47 6.47
CA ASP A 165 16.84 -18.44 5.47
C ASP A 165 15.30 -18.57 5.40
N ILE A 166 14.61 -18.46 6.54
CA ILE A 166 13.16 -18.51 6.62
C ILE A 166 12.55 -17.16 6.17
N ALA A 167 13.18 -16.05 6.52
CA ALA A 167 12.74 -14.73 6.07
C ALA A 167 12.84 -14.57 4.55
N VAL A 168 13.90 -15.12 3.91
CA VAL A 168 14.00 -15.21 2.44
C VAL A 168 12.85 -16.01 1.86
N MET A 169 12.58 -17.21 2.36
CA MET A 169 11.45 -18.05 1.89
C MET A 169 10.11 -17.32 2.02
N ASN A 170 9.90 -16.57 3.12
CA ASN A 170 8.69 -15.78 3.31
C ASN A 170 8.61 -14.67 2.25
N PHE A 171 9.70 -13.92 2.03
CA PHE A 171 9.75 -12.87 1.03
C PHE A 171 9.43 -13.42 -0.38
N GLU A 172 10.07 -14.51 -0.79
CA GLU A 172 9.83 -15.15 -2.09
C GLU A 172 8.38 -15.61 -2.28
N TYR A 173 7.70 -15.97 -1.19
CA TYR A 173 6.31 -16.44 -1.23
C TYR A 173 5.29 -15.29 -1.21
N ILE A 174 5.50 -14.28 -0.35
CA ILE A 174 4.51 -13.20 -0.12
C ILE A 174 4.85 -11.91 -0.88
N THR A 175 6.09 -11.78 -1.38
CA THR A 175 6.61 -10.63 -2.14
C THR A 175 6.61 -9.26 -1.44
N TYR A 176 6.22 -9.20 -0.16
CA TYR A 176 6.31 -8.00 0.64
C TYR A 176 7.69 -7.81 1.27
N SER A 177 8.15 -6.57 1.33
CA SER A 177 9.44 -6.19 1.92
C SER A 177 9.59 -6.71 3.34
N ILE A 178 10.78 -7.19 3.68
CA ILE A 178 11.11 -7.73 4.99
C ILE A 178 12.09 -6.82 5.73
N PRO A 179 12.03 -6.73 7.08
CA PRO A 179 12.93 -5.90 7.86
C PRO A 179 14.26 -6.60 8.22
N ASN A 180 14.43 -7.87 7.84
CA ASN A 180 15.62 -8.68 8.18
C ASN A 180 16.76 -8.39 7.21
N THR A 181 17.73 -7.53 7.62
CA THR A 181 18.84 -7.10 6.78
C THR A 181 19.73 -8.22 6.30
N THR A 182 19.99 -9.23 7.15
CA THR A 182 20.77 -10.42 6.76
C THR A 182 20.05 -11.25 5.70
N ALA A 183 18.73 -11.34 5.77
CA ALA A 183 17.94 -12.01 4.74
C ALA A 183 17.98 -11.25 3.41
N ILE A 184 17.92 -9.90 3.46
CA ILE A 184 18.03 -9.06 2.26
C ILE A 184 19.39 -9.28 1.58
N GLU A 185 20.49 -9.37 2.34
CA GLU A 185 21.82 -9.65 1.82
C GLU A 185 21.94 -11.03 1.14
N MET A 186 21.01 -11.96 1.40
CA MET A 186 20.97 -13.30 0.78
C MET A 186 20.19 -13.33 -0.54
N LEU A 187 19.40 -12.29 -0.84
CA LEU A 187 18.70 -12.15 -2.13
C LEU A 187 19.71 -11.89 -3.25
N ASP A 188 19.30 -12.10 -4.49
CA ASP A 188 20.12 -11.70 -5.64
C ASP A 188 20.25 -10.16 -5.74
N GLU A 189 21.25 -9.70 -6.50
CA GLU A 189 21.59 -8.29 -6.59
C GLU A 189 20.45 -7.46 -7.25
N GLU A 190 19.71 -8.04 -8.17
CA GLU A 190 18.57 -7.38 -8.80
C GLU A 190 17.48 -7.11 -7.78
N MET A 191 17.15 -8.10 -6.96
CA MET A 191 16.13 -7.95 -5.92
C MET A 191 16.55 -7.02 -4.79
N GLN A 192 17.83 -7.07 -4.35
CA GLN A 192 18.36 -6.15 -3.34
C GLN A 192 18.25 -4.68 -3.76
N ASN A 193 18.33 -4.40 -5.07
CA ASN A 193 18.25 -3.05 -5.65
C ASN A 193 16.85 -2.72 -6.21
N SER A 194 15.86 -3.56 -6.00
CA SER A 194 14.49 -3.32 -6.47
C SER A 194 13.84 -2.16 -5.70
N GLU A 195 13.52 -1.07 -6.40
CA GLU A 195 12.78 0.07 -5.84
C GLU A 195 11.32 -0.29 -5.48
N VAL A 196 10.79 -1.39 -5.98
CA VAL A 196 9.46 -1.89 -5.61
C VAL A 196 9.52 -2.66 -4.29
N ALA A 197 10.51 -3.56 -4.16
CA ALA A 197 10.69 -4.37 -2.96
C ALA A 197 11.32 -3.58 -1.81
N PHE A 198 12.37 -2.81 -2.08
CA PHE A 198 13.17 -2.10 -1.09
C PHE A 198 13.44 -0.65 -1.50
N PRO A 199 12.39 0.19 -1.65
CA PRO A 199 12.55 1.58 -2.04
C PRO A 199 13.39 2.36 -1.03
N ASN A 200 14.18 3.32 -1.51
CA ASN A 200 14.77 4.30 -0.61
C ASN A 200 13.70 5.27 -0.11
N LEU A 201 13.21 5.03 1.11
CA LEU A 201 12.10 5.77 1.71
C LEU A 201 12.39 7.28 1.88
N GLU A 202 13.69 7.70 1.89
CA GLU A 202 14.07 9.11 1.98
C GLU A 202 13.74 9.90 0.70
N ASN A 203 13.48 9.20 -0.40
CA ASN A 203 13.11 9.84 -1.67
C ASN A 203 11.64 10.26 -1.72
N TYR A 204 10.81 9.86 -0.74
CA TYR A 204 9.36 10.03 -0.78
C TYR A 204 8.82 10.67 0.49
N GLU A 205 7.76 11.44 0.37
CA GLU A 205 6.97 11.93 1.51
C GLU A 205 5.98 10.85 1.98
N LEU A 206 6.45 9.97 2.87
CA LEU A 206 5.68 8.83 3.36
C LEU A 206 5.14 9.06 4.76
N GLU A 207 3.89 8.65 4.97
CA GLU A 207 3.23 8.71 6.27
C GLU A 207 2.75 7.33 6.72
N VAL A 208 2.98 7.01 8.00
CA VAL A 208 2.36 5.84 8.64
C VAL A 208 0.97 6.25 9.13
N TYR A 209 -0.06 5.41 8.89
CA TYR A 209 -1.38 5.66 9.44
C TYR A 209 -1.37 5.67 10.95
N GLN A 210 -1.96 6.72 11.51
CA GLN A 210 -2.16 6.86 12.95
C GLN A 210 -3.59 6.48 13.32
N TYR A 211 -3.79 6.05 14.55
CA TYR A 211 -5.13 5.92 15.12
C TYR A 211 -5.67 7.33 15.41
N LEU A 212 -6.74 7.71 14.72
CA LEU A 212 -7.32 9.05 14.78
C LEU A 212 -8.47 9.18 15.79
N GLY A 213 -8.87 8.08 16.43
CA GLY A 213 -9.99 8.01 17.36
C GLY A 213 -11.31 7.59 16.69
N GLU A 214 -12.25 7.06 17.50
CA GLU A 214 -13.51 6.48 17.02
C GLU A 214 -14.40 7.48 16.26
N ASP A 215 -14.39 8.75 16.68
CA ASP A 215 -15.17 9.80 16.00
C ASP A 215 -14.68 10.04 14.59
N MET A 216 -13.35 10.05 14.39
CA MET A 216 -12.75 10.22 13.07
C MET A 216 -12.95 8.97 12.20
N ASP A 217 -12.79 7.78 12.76
CA ASP A 217 -13.07 6.52 12.04
C ASP A 217 -14.53 6.48 11.56
N THR A 218 -15.45 6.98 12.38
CA THR A 218 -16.86 7.11 12.02
C THR A 218 -17.06 8.15 10.91
N LEU A 219 -16.39 9.30 10.98
CA LEU A 219 -16.47 10.35 9.97
C LEU A 219 -15.96 9.85 8.62
N TYR A 220 -14.74 9.31 8.55
CA TYR A 220 -14.18 8.72 7.33
C TYR A 220 -15.11 7.67 6.71
N SER A 221 -15.63 6.75 7.55
CA SER A 221 -16.55 5.71 7.10
C SER A 221 -17.86 6.27 6.52
N ASN A 222 -18.39 7.34 7.10
CA ASN A 222 -19.61 7.98 6.61
C ASN A 222 -19.37 8.75 5.31
N LEU A 223 -18.24 9.43 5.18
CA LEU A 223 -17.85 10.11 3.94
C LEU A 223 -17.61 9.08 2.81
N TRP A 224 -16.97 7.96 3.12
CA TRP A 224 -16.78 6.87 2.14
C TRP A 224 -18.10 6.30 1.63
N LYS A 225 -19.08 6.08 2.52
CA LYS A 225 -20.43 5.67 2.10
C LYS A 225 -21.07 6.66 1.14
N GLN A 226 -20.84 7.98 1.35
CA GLN A 226 -21.34 9.00 0.43
C GLN A 226 -20.66 8.89 -0.94
N VAL A 227 -19.33 8.71 -1.00
CA VAL A 227 -18.60 8.44 -2.25
C VAL A 227 -19.18 7.22 -2.97
N LYS A 228 -19.36 6.10 -2.26
CA LYS A 228 -19.85 4.84 -2.87
C LYS A 228 -21.30 4.92 -3.34
N SER A 229 -22.13 5.78 -2.73
CA SER A 229 -23.56 5.91 -3.06
C SER A 229 -23.88 6.98 -4.12
N HIS A 230 -22.92 7.83 -4.46
CA HIS A 230 -23.08 8.88 -5.47
C HIS A 230 -22.98 8.28 -6.87
#